data_8eb22c27260f5a73d909678358dd44e3
#
_entry.id   8eb22c27260f5a73d909678358dd44e3
#
_cell.length_a   1.000
_cell.length_b   1.000
_cell.length_c   1.000
_cell.angle_alpha   90.00
_cell.angle_beta   90.00
_cell.angle_gamma   90.00
#
_symmetry.space_group_name_H-M   'P 1'
#
loop_
_entity.id
_entity.type
_entity.pdbx_description
1 polymer ?
#
loop_
_entity_poly.entity_id
_entity_poly.type
_entity_poly.pdbx_seq_one_letter_code
_entity_poly.pdbx_strand_id
1 'polypeptide(L)'
;LKWKEDEDDNKDFKLDKYLKKMCSKARLIELMHDFVMFDGGVKKLPRVHQYFGIKAAQEHIRQRKGGIIWHTQGSGKSIVMVLLAKWILENNPNARVAIITDRDELDKQIEGVFRDAGESIKRSTSGRVLMGQLAEPTPRLLCSLVHKFRRKDVDDFDAFIKDLEAQPSNTVGELFVFVDECHRTQSGKLHRAMKAVMPNAIFIGFTGTPLLKKDKQTSLEVFGGYIHTYKFSEAVEDEVILDLIYEARDIDQRLSSVDKVDQWFEAQTRTLNDWQRDELKKKWGTMQKVLSSRSRMGRVVSDIVLDFSRKLRLSSERGNAILVASSIYEACKYFVLF
;
A
#
# COMPACT_ATOMS: atom_id res chain seq x y z
N LEU A 1 -8.07 -27.14 -3.25
CA LEU A 1 -8.83 -26.04 -3.85
C LEU A 1 -9.86 -25.56 -2.83
N LYS A 2 -9.76 -24.29 -2.40
CA LYS A 2 -10.71 -23.69 -1.45
C LYS A 2 -11.52 -22.62 -2.22
N TRP A 3 -12.73 -22.98 -2.67
CA TRP A 3 -13.65 -22.03 -3.30
C TRP A 3 -14.73 -21.63 -2.29
N LYS A 4 -14.41 -20.70 -1.39
CA LYS A 4 -15.30 -20.22 -0.32
C LYS A 4 -16.32 -19.26 -0.91
N GLU A 5 -17.50 -19.72 -1.21
CA GLU A 5 -18.62 -18.88 -1.72
C GLU A 5 -19.76 -18.74 -0.70
N ASP A 6 -20.00 -19.77 0.13
CA ASP A 6 -21.04 -19.80 1.15
C ASP A 6 -20.45 -20.05 2.53
N GLU A 7 -21.01 -19.41 3.55
CA GLU A 7 -20.65 -19.62 4.96
C GLU A 7 -21.07 -21.01 5.48
N ASP A 8 -22.13 -21.62 4.92
CA ASP A 8 -22.61 -22.96 5.26
C ASP A 8 -21.88 -24.08 4.50
N ASP A 9 -20.59 -24.19 4.73
CA ASP A 9 -19.82 -25.31 4.19
C ASP A 9 -20.02 -26.57 5.06
N ASN A 10 -21.10 -27.30 4.81
CA ASN A 10 -21.27 -28.66 5.32
C ASN A 10 -20.04 -29.52 4.97
N LYS A 11 -19.52 -30.27 5.95
CA LYS A 11 -18.20 -30.89 5.93
C LYS A 11 -17.97 -31.95 4.85
N ASP A 12 -19.02 -32.39 4.15
CA ASP A 12 -18.95 -33.50 3.24
C ASP A 12 -18.74 -33.05 1.78
N PHE A 13 -17.75 -33.67 1.10
CA PHE A 13 -17.46 -33.51 -0.33
C PHE A 13 -17.11 -32.08 -0.80
N LYS A 14 -16.30 -31.37 -0.04
CA LYS A 14 -15.88 -29.99 -0.36
C LYS A 14 -15.28 -29.85 -1.76
N LEU A 15 -14.47 -30.82 -2.20
CA LEU A 15 -13.82 -30.77 -3.51
C LEU A 15 -14.84 -30.79 -4.65
N ASP A 16 -15.83 -31.70 -4.58
CA ASP A 16 -16.88 -31.85 -5.60
C ASP A 16 -17.75 -30.56 -5.65
N LYS A 17 -18.15 -30.04 -4.49
CA LYS A 17 -18.89 -28.78 -4.37
C LYS A 17 -18.11 -27.61 -5.00
N TYR A 18 -16.83 -27.47 -4.69
CA TYR A 18 -15.99 -26.40 -5.22
C TYR A 18 -15.75 -26.53 -6.72
N LEU A 19 -15.52 -27.73 -7.22
CA LEU A 19 -15.36 -27.98 -8.65
C LEU A 19 -16.64 -27.66 -9.41
N LYS A 20 -17.81 -28.11 -8.94
CA LYS A 20 -19.11 -27.82 -9.58
C LYS A 20 -19.38 -26.32 -9.64
N LYS A 21 -19.08 -25.57 -8.56
CA LYS A 21 -19.26 -24.11 -8.54
C LYS A 21 -18.29 -23.39 -9.45
N MET A 22 -17.00 -23.71 -9.36
CA MET A 22 -15.95 -23.08 -10.15
C MET A 22 -16.05 -23.41 -11.64
N CYS A 23 -16.39 -24.66 -11.96
CA CYS A 23 -16.45 -25.18 -13.32
C CYS A 23 -17.88 -25.14 -13.91
N SER A 24 -18.82 -24.44 -13.30
CA SER A 24 -20.10 -24.18 -13.95
C SER A 24 -19.85 -23.47 -15.27
N LYS A 25 -20.60 -23.84 -16.33
CA LYS A 25 -20.37 -23.35 -17.69
C LYS A 25 -20.27 -21.81 -17.77
N ALA A 26 -21.19 -21.12 -17.11
CA ALA A 26 -21.21 -19.66 -17.10
C ALA A 26 -19.98 -19.05 -16.42
N ARG A 27 -19.61 -19.59 -15.24
CA ARG A 27 -18.44 -19.11 -14.48
C ARG A 27 -17.13 -19.44 -15.16
N LEU A 28 -17.03 -20.62 -15.79
CA LEU A 28 -15.83 -20.98 -16.51
C LEU A 28 -15.58 -20.06 -17.71
N ILE A 29 -16.63 -19.73 -18.47
CA ILE A 29 -16.55 -18.75 -19.57
C ILE A 29 -16.16 -17.37 -19.02
N GLU A 30 -16.79 -16.92 -17.95
CA GLU A 30 -16.46 -15.65 -17.30
C GLU A 30 -15.00 -15.63 -16.82
N LEU A 31 -14.52 -16.68 -16.15
CA LEU A 31 -13.13 -16.78 -15.71
C LEU A 31 -12.15 -16.71 -16.87
N MET A 32 -12.46 -17.37 -17.99
CA MET A 32 -11.61 -17.36 -19.17
C MET A 32 -11.59 -16.02 -19.88
N HIS A 33 -12.71 -15.31 -19.92
CA HIS A 33 -12.84 -14.03 -20.61
C HIS A 33 -12.33 -12.86 -19.76
N ASP A 34 -12.87 -12.72 -18.52
CA ASP A 34 -12.68 -11.52 -17.71
C ASP A 34 -11.50 -11.64 -16.74
N PHE A 35 -11.09 -12.87 -16.37
CA PHE A 35 -10.18 -13.08 -15.24
C PHE A 35 -8.85 -13.74 -15.61
N VAL A 36 -8.64 -14.13 -16.85
CA VAL A 36 -7.31 -14.58 -17.31
C VAL A 36 -6.47 -13.36 -17.67
N MET A 37 -5.27 -13.31 -17.13
CA MET A 37 -4.28 -12.31 -17.53
C MET A 37 -2.92 -12.95 -17.76
N PHE A 38 -2.09 -12.31 -18.55
CA PHE A 38 -0.69 -12.68 -18.74
C PHE A 38 0.20 -11.58 -18.14
N ASP A 39 1.25 -11.97 -17.45
CA ASP A 39 2.22 -11.08 -16.86
C ASP A 39 3.61 -11.66 -17.16
N GLY A 40 4.35 -11.00 -18.06
CA GLY A 40 5.62 -11.51 -18.57
C GLY A 40 5.51 -12.89 -19.24
N GLY A 41 4.41 -13.15 -19.97
CA GLY A 41 4.14 -14.44 -20.62
C GLY A 41 3.62 -15.55 -19.68
N VAL A 42 3.53 -15.30 -18.38
CA VAL A 42 2.99 -16.25 -17.39
C VAL A 42 1.50 -16.01 -17.21
N LYS A 43 0.70 -17.06 -17.46
CA LYS A 43 -0.74 -17.02 -17.22
C LYS A 43 -1.05 -16.93 -15.72
N LYS A 44 -1.82 -15.94 -15.33
CA LYS A 44 -2.33 -15.74 -13.98
C LYS A 44 -3.84 -15.84 -13.94
N LEU A 45 -4.35 -16.48 -12.91
CA LEU A 45 -5.76 -16.54 -12.55
C LEU A 45 -5.97 -15.87 -11.21
N PRO A 46 -7.13 -15.25 -10.97
CA PRO A 46 -7.41 -14.65 -9.69
C PRO A 46 -7.56 -15.72 -8.60
N ARG A 47 -7.17 -15.37 -7.41
CA ARG A 47 -7.54 -16.09 -6.20
C ARG A 47 -9.01 -15.82 -5.89
N VAL A 48 -9.61 -16.67 -5.05
CA VAL A 48 -11.05 -16.60 -4.71
C VAL A 48 -11.46 -15.23 -4.21
N HIS A 49 -10.71 -14.66 -3.26
CA HIS A 49 -11.00 -13.31 -2.72
C HIS A 49 -10.86 -12.20 -3.78
N GLN A 50 -9.96 -12.37 -4.74
CA GLN A 50 -9.80 -11.41 -5.85
C GLN A 50 -11.00 -11.49 -6.80
N TYR A 51 -11.43 -12.71 -7.14
CA TYR A 51 -12.62 -12.92 -7.95
C TYR A 51 -13.86 -12.27 -7.33
N PHE A 52 -14.18 -12.58 -6.07
CA PHE A 52 -15.34 -12.01 -5.40
C PHE A 52 -15.23 -10.50 -5.15
N GLY A 53 -14.02 -10.02 -4.87
CA GLY A 53 -13.75 -8.59 -4.75
C GLY A 53 -14.03 -7.83 -6.05
N ILE A 54 -13.63 -8.39 -7.20
CA ILE A 54 -13.92 -7.82 -8.52
C ILE A 54 -15.43 -7.90 -8.82
N LYS A 55 -16.09 -9.03 -8.54
CA LYS A 55 -17.54 -9.17 -8.73
C LYS A 55 -18.34 -8.14 -7.92
N ALA A 56 -17.97 -7.95 -6.66
CA ALA A 56 -18.58 -6.91 -5.82
C ALA A 56 -18.33 -5.51 -6.39
N ALA A 57 -17.13 -5.23 -6.87
CA ALA A 57 -16.81 -3.95 -7.49
C ALA A 57 -17.59 -3.73 -8.81
N GLN A 58 -17.74 -4.76 -9.64
CA GLN A 58 -18.56 -4.69 -10.84
C GLN A 58 -19.99 -4.30 -10.53
N GLU A 59 -20.58 -4.87 -9.46
CA GLU A 59 -21.94 -4.53 -9.04
C GLU A 59 -22.04 -3.08 -8.52
N HIS A 60 -21.08 -2.61 -7.74
CA HIS A 60 -21.01 -1.21 -7.31
C HIS A 60 -20.91 -0.25 -8.50
N ILE A 61 -20.09 -0.58 -9.50
CA ILE A 61 -19.92 0.21 -10.73
C ILE A 61 -21.24 0.27 -11.53
N ARG A 62 -21.96 -0.85 -11.68
CA ARG A 62 -23.27 -0.86 -12.33
C ARG A 62 -24.27 0.06 -11.65
N GLN A 63 -24.19 0.18 -10.32
CA GLN A 63 -25.00 1.09 -9.51
C GLN A 63 -24.43 2.52 -9.48
N ARG A 64 -23.35 2.82 -10.20
CA ARG A 64 -22.63 4.10 -10.21
C ARG A 64 -22.15 4.52 -8.82
N LYS A 65 -21.76 3.56 -8.00
CA LYS A 65 -21.25 3.76 -6.64
C LYS A 65 -19.76 3.47 -6.59
N GLY A 66 -19.04 4.33 -5.88
CA GLY A 66 -17.67 4.08 -5.45
C GLY A 66 -17.62 3.22 -4.19
N GLY A 67 -16.44 3.09 -3.63
CA GLY A 67 -16.22 2.39 -2.37
C GLY A 67 -14.77 1.98 -2.15
N ILE A 68 -14.56 1.17 -1.13
CA ILE A 68 -13.23 0.73 -0.69
C ILE A 68 -13.10 -0.79 -0.81
N ILE A 69 -12.08 -1.25 -1.50
CA ILE A 69 -11.61 -2.64 -1.49
C ILE A 69 -10.48 -2.73 -0.46
N TRP A 70 -10.79 -3.37 0.68
CA TRP A 70 -9.80 -3.62 1.71
C TRP A 70 -9.34 -5.08 1.63
N HIS A 71 -8.22 -5.28 0.97
CA HIS A 71 -7.51 -6.55 0.91
C HIS A 71 -6.16 -6.41 1.59
N THR A 72 -5.84 -7.31 2.52
CA THR A 72 -4.58 -7.24 3.29
C THR A 72 -3.34 -7.16 2.40
N GLN A 73 -2.25 -6.66 2.95
CA GLN A 73 -0.99 -6.57 2.21
C GLN A 73 -0.50 -7.96 1.77
N GLY A 74 0.04 -8.05 0.56
CA GLY A 74 0.48 -9.33 -0.01
C GLY A 74 -0.62 -10.18 -0.66
N SER A 75 -1.91 -9.78 -0.57
CA SER A 75 -3.04 -10.50 -1.18
C SER A 75 -3.22 -10.31 -2.69
N GLY A 76 -2.39 -9.45 -3.33
CA GLY A 76 -2.42 -9.22 -4.77
C GLY A 76 -3.44 -8.17 -5.21
N LYS A 77 -3.58 -7.05 -4.49
CA LYS A 77 -4.43 -5.91 -4.86
C LYS A 77 -4.18 -5.37 -6.27
N SER A 78 -2.93 -5.37 -6.72
CA SER A 78 -2.54 -4.94 -8.07
C SER A 78 -3.28 -5.73 -9.16
N ILE A 79 -3.42 -7.04 -8.98
CA ILE A 79 -4.16 -7.91 -9.90
C ILE A 79 -5.64 -7.51 -9.94
N VAL A 80 -6.22 -7.20 -8.76
CA VAL A 80 -7.62 -6.74 -8.67
C VAL A 80 -7.81 -5.42 -9.44
N MET A 81 -6.88 -4.46 -9.28
CA MET A 81 -6.91 -3.19 -10.02
C MET A 81 -6.86 -3.41 -11.53
N VAL A 82 -5.93 -4.23 -11.98
CA VAL A 82 -5.73 -4.50 -13.42
C VAL A 82 -6.94 -5.17 -14.03
N LEU A 83 -7.42 -6.26 -13.42
CA LEU A 83 -8.58 -7.00 -13.94
C LEU A 83 -9.86 -6.15 -13.92
N LEU A 84 -10.05 -5.34 -12.87
CA LEU A 84 -11.21 -4.45 -12.80
C LEU A 84 -11.13 -3.32 -13.84
N ALA A 85 -9.96 -2.72 -14.04
CA ALA A 85 -9.77 -1.70 -15.06
C ALA A 85 -9.95 -2.27 -16.46
N LYS A 86 -9.40 -3.46 -16.75
CA LYS A 86 -9.63 -4.18 -18.00
C LYS A 86 -11.12 -4.38 -18.24
N TRP A 87 -11.83 -4.95 -17.26
CA TRP A 87 -13.26 -5.18 -17.38
C TRP A 87 -14.05 -3.89 -17.64
N ILE A 88 -13.74 -2.79 -16.95
CA ILE A 88 -14.39 -1.49 -17.18
C ILE A 88 -14.18 -1.04 -18.64
N LEU A 89 -12.95 -1.09 -19.13
CA LEU A 89 -12.60 -0.63 -20.47
C LEU A 89 -13.22 -1.50 -21.58
N GLU A 90 -13.35 -2.80 -21.36
CA GLU A 90 -13.97 -3.74 -22.30
C GLU A 90 -15.50 -3.62 -22.34
N ASN A 91 -16.13 -3.39 -21.18
CA ASN A 91 -17.60 -3.35 -21.10
C ASN A 91 -18.20 -1.94 -21.26
N ASN A 92 -17.39 -0.89 -21.27
CA ASN A 92 -17.85 0.48 -21.46
C ASN A 92 -16.93 1.24 -22.42
N PRO A 93 -17.33 1.41 -23.70
CA PRO A 93 -16.52 2.12 -24.70
C PRO A 93 -16.19 3.57 -24.32
N ASN A 94 -17.05 4.22 -23.54
CA ASN A 94 -16.87 5.61 -23.08
C ASN A 94 -16.10 5.70 -21.75
N ALA A 95 -15.77 4.58 -21.14
CA ALA A 95 -15.06 4.57 -19.89
C ALA A 95 -13.61 5.00 -20.03
N ARG A 96 -13.13 5.69 -19.00
CA ARG A 96 -11.74 6.06 -18.81
C ARG A 96 -11.35 5.70 -17.39
N VAL A 97 -10.15 5.15 -17.22
CA VAL A 97 -9.64 4.74 -15.92
C VAL A 97 -8.38 5.54 -15.58
N ALA A 98 -8.38 6.21 -14.46
CA ALA A 98 -7.22 6.89 -13.90
C ALA A 98 -6.75 6.17 -12.64
N ILE A 99 -5.52 5.66 -12.65
CA ILE A 99 -4.93 4.95 -11.50
C ILE A 99 -3.96 5.90 -10.80
N ILE A 100 -4.21 6.14 -9.52
CA ILE A 100 -3.41 6.99 -8.66
C ILE A 100 -2.67 6.08 -7.67
N THR A 101 -1.36 6.00 -7.79
CA THR A 101 -0.52 5.15 -6.92
C THR A 101 0.68 5.91 -6.37
N ASP A 102 1.22 5.44 -5.24
CA ASP A 102 2.46 5.94 -4.67
C ASP A 102 3.68 5.02 -4.92
N ARG A 103 3.52 3.98 -5.76
CA ARG A 103 4.53 2.94 -5.98
C ARG A 103 4.94 2.83 -7.45
N ASP A 104 6.22 3.09 -7.72
CA ASP A 104 6.83 2.88 -9.05
C ASP A 104 6.71 1.43 -9.55
N GLU A 105 6.78 0.47 -8.62
CA GLU A 105 6.70 -0.97 -8.95
C GLU A 105 5.30 -1.36 -9.42
N LEU A 106 4.27 -0.81 -8.76
CA LEU A 106 2.88 -1.03 -9.15
C LEU A 106 2.60 -0.41 -10.54
N ASP A 107 3.12 0.78 -10.79
CA ASP A 107 3.00 1.46 -12.08
C ASP A 107 3.61 0.63 -13.22
N LYS A 108 4.79 0.03 -13.00
CA LYS A 108 5.44 -0.86 -13.99
C LYS A 108 4.66 -2.15 -14.21
N GLN A 109 4.10 -2.75 -13.14
CA GLN A 109 3.27 -3.94 -13.25
C GLN A 109 2.00 -3.67 -14.05
N ILE A 110 1.33 -2.56 -13.74
CA ILE A 110 0.14 -2.10 -14.45
C ILE A 110 0.46 -1.89 -15.93
N GLU A 111 1.55 -1.18 -16.25
CA GLU A 111 1.99 -0.96 -17.63
C GLU A 111 2.25 -2.27 -18.38
N GLY A 112 2.97 -3.21 -17.74
CA GLY A 112 3.27 -4.51 -18.36
C GLY A 112 2.01 -5.26 -18.74
N VAL A 113 1.08 -5.40 -17.80
CA VAL A 113 -0.15 -6.16 -18.01
C VAL A 113 -1.08 -5.51 -19.05
N PHE A 114 -1.22 -4.18 -19.02
CA PHE A 114 -2.07 -3.50 -19.99
C PHE A 114 -1.45 -3.47 -21.38
N ARG A 115 -0.14 -3.37 -21.51
CA ARG A 115 0.56 -3.53 -22.80
C ARG A 115 0.36 -4.92 -23.37
N ASP A 116 0.44 -5.96 -22.53
CA ASP A 116 0.18 -7.34 -22.95
C ASP A 116 -1.30 -7.55 -23.35
N ALA A 117 -2.21 -6.74 -22.81
CA ALA A 117 -3.62 -6.69 -23.20
C ALA A 117 -3.91 -5.79 -24.41
N GLY A 118 -2.89 -5.16 -25.02
CA GLY A 118 -3.04 -4.27 -26.17
C GLY A 118 -3.52 -2.85 -25.83
N GLU A 119 -3.59 -2.49 -24.54
CA GLU A 119 -3.99 -1.15 -24.10
C GLU A 119 -2.75 -0.26 -23.86
N SER A 120 -2.82 0.99 -24.29
CA SER A 120 -1.78 1.98 -24.05
C SER A 120 -2.03 2.73 -22.75
N ILE A 121 -1.02 2.78 -21.88
CA ILE A 121 -1.01 3.58 -20.65
C ILE A 121 -0.27 4.91 -20.90
N LYS A 122 -0.86 6.01 -20.44
CA LYS A 122 -0.16 7.30 -20.41
C LYS A 122 0.08 7.75 -18.96
N ARG A 123 1.30 8.17 -18.69
CA ARG A 123 1.71 8.63 -17.37
C ARG A 123 1.55 10.13 -17.22
N SER A 124 1.03 10.55 -16.08
CA SER A 124 0.89 11.95 -15.71
C SER A 124 1.94 12.32 -14.67
N THR A 125 2.67 13.39 -14.91
CA THR A 125 3.75 13.88 -14.03
C THR A 125 3.32 15.05 -13.13
N SER A 126 2.16 15.67 -13.41
CA SER A 126 1.57 16.76 -12.63
C SER A 126 0.05 16.76 -12.73
N GLY A 127 -0.62 17.52 -11.86
CA GLY A 127 -2.07 17.70 -11.91
C GLY A 127 -2.55 18.31 -13.22
N ARG A 128 -1.82 19.30 -13.73
CA ARG A 128 -2.11 19.95 -15.02
C ARG A 128 -2.03 18.96 -16.18
N VAL A 129 -0.99 18.12 -16.21
CA VAL A 129 -0.82 17.07 -17.24
C VAL A 129 -1.95 16.05 -17.15
N LEU A 130 -2.33 15.62 -15.95
CA LEU A 130 -3.44 14.70 -15.74
C LEU A 130 -4.76 15.30 -16.28
N MET A 131 -5.07 16.54 -15.94
CA MET A 131 -6.30 17.21 -16.38
C MET A 131 -6.32 17.42 -17.90
N GLY A 132 -5.20 17.81 -18.50
CA GLY A 132 -5.06 17.90 -19.96
C GLY A 132 -5.30 16.55 -20.64
N GLN A 133 -4.76 15.48 -20.08
CA GLN A 133 -4.99 14.12 -20.59
C GLN A 133 -6.45 13.67 -20.40
N LEU A 134 -7.11 14.07 -19.32
CA LEU A 134 -8.52 13.76 -19.08
C LEU A 134 -9.47 14.53 -19.98
N ALA A 135 -9.05 15.65 -20.55
CA ALA A 135 -9.82 16.41 -21.55
C ALA A 135 -9.78 15.78 -22.94
N GLU A 136 -8.85 14.86 -23.22
CA GLU A 136 -8.73 14.15 -24.50
C GLU A 136 -9.43 12.78 -24.41
N PRO A 137 -10.03 12.26 -25.50
CA PRO A 137 -10.70 10.95 -25.47
C PRO A 137 -9.74 9.76 -25.36
N THR A 138 -8.47 9.96 -25.67
CA THR A 138 -7.43 8.91 -25.66
C THR A 138 -6.14 9.41 -25.02
N PRO A 139 -5.36 8.52 -24.34
CA PRO A 139 -5.68 7.12 -24.05
C PRO A 139 -6.75 6.99 -22.97
N ARG A 140 -7.43 5.85 -22.94
CA ARG A 140 -8.49 5.56 -21.98
C ARG A 140 -7.96 5.16 -20.60
N LEU A 141 -6.70 4.75 -20.52
CA LEU A 141 -6.03 4.37 -19.29
C LEU A 141 -4.90 5.35 -18.96
N LEU A 142 -4.99 5.94 -17.79
CA LEU A 142 -4.04 6.92 -17.27
C LEU A 142 -3.44 6.41 -15.96
N CYS A 143 -2.17 6.68 -15.73
CA CYS A 143 -1.52 6.44 -14.44
C CYS A 143 -0.84 7.70 -13.93
N SER A 144 -1.04 8.01 -12.66
CA SER A 144 -0.40 9.15 -11.98
C SER A 144 0.32 8.67 -10.73
N LEU A 145 1.61 8.96 -10.66
CA LEU A 145 2.47 8.65 -9.53
C LEU A 145 2.47 9.80 -8.53
N VAL A 146 1.97 9.55 -7.32
CA VAL A 146 1.91 10.57 -6.24
C VAL A 146 3.15 10.53 -5.34
N HIS A 147 4.01 9.52 -5.45
CA HIS A 147 5.12 9.33 -4.52
C HIS A 147 6.30 10.30 -4.69
N LYS A 148 6.39 11.02 -5.80
CA LYS A 148 7.36 12.12 -5.94
C LYS A 148 7.15 13.21 -4.90
N PHE A 149 6.06 13.15 -4.15
CA PHE A 149 5.62 14.07 -3.10
C PHE A 149 6.04 13.64 -1.67
N ARG A 150 7.13 12.88 -1.50
CA ARG A 150 7.66 12.49 -0.18
C ARG A 150 8.58 13.55 0.41
N ARG A 151 8.22 14.04 1.62
CA ARG A 151 9.00 14.73 2.67
C ARG A 151 9.90 15.93 2.34
N LYS A 152 10.48 16.05 1.14
CA LYS A 152 11.07 17.32 0.67
C LYS A 152 10.06 18.15 -0.15
N ASP A 153 8.95 17.55 -0.50
CA ASP A 153 8.02 17.98 -1.54
C ASP A 153 6.59 18.16 -1.00
N VAL A 154 6.42 18.60 0.27
CA VAL A 154 5.09 19.03 0.77
C VAL A 154 4.58 20.20 -0.10
N ASP A 155 5.50 21.04 -0.56
CA ASP A 155 5.22 22.11 -1.50
C ASP A 155 4.78 21.58 -2.87
N ASP A 156 5.34 20.47 -3.34
CA ASP A 156 4.97 19.86 -4.63
C ASP A 156 3.59 19.18 -4.60
N PHE A 157 3.20 18.57 -3.48
CA PHE A 157 1.87 17.99 -3.35
C PHE A 157 0.79 19.07 -3.30
N ASP A 158 1.00 20.12 -2.51
CA ASP A 158 0.07 21.26 -2.46
C ASP A 158 0.07 22.02 -3.79
N ALA A 159 1.18 22.07 -4.52
CA ALA A 159 1.26 22.58 -5.88
C ALA A 159 0.47 21.69 -6.86
N PHE A 160 0.58 20.37 -6.77
CA PHE A 160 -0.22 19.43 -7.56
C PHE A 160 -1.73 19.62 -7.33
N ILE A 161 -2.15 19.78 -6.07
CA ILE A 161 -3.55 20.05 -5.73
C ILE A 161 -4.01 21.38 -6.32
N LYS A 162 -3.22 22.46 -6.16
CA LYS A 162 -3.51 23.78 -6.74
C LYS A 162 -3.59 23.74 -8.27
N ASP A 163 -2.67 23.04 -8.90
CA ASP A 163 -2.68 22.81 -10.35
C ASP A 163 -3.96 22.08 -10.80
N LEU A 164 -4.40 21.09 -10.01
CA LEU A 164 -5.61 20.33 -10.27
C LEU A 164 -6.85 21.23 -10.14
N GLU A 165 -6.95 22.01 -9.05
CA GLU A 165 -8.07 22.89 -8.76
C GLU A 165 -8.18 24.10 -9.74
N ALA A 166 -7.05 24.53 -10.30
CA ALA A 166 -7.00 25.62 -11.27
C ALA A 166 -7.46 25.24 -12.68
N GLN A 167 -7.68 23.95 -12.96
CA GLN A 167 -8.08 23.47 -14.28
C GLN A 167 -9.60 23.41 -14.42
N PRO A 168 -10.14 23.76 -15.61
CA PRO A 168 -11.57 23.58 -15.86
C PRO A 168 -11.96 22.10 -15.88
N SER A 169 -13.15 21.80 -15.38
CA SER A 169 -13.72 20.43 -15.33
C SER A 169 -14.19 19.96 -16.70
N ASN A 170 -13.26 19.77 -17.63
CA ASN A 170 -13.52 19.28 -18.99
C ASN A 170 -13.09 17.82 -19.14
N THR A 171 -13.66 16.93 -18.34
CA THR A 171 -13.39 15.49 -18.49
C THR A 171 -14.28 14.88 -19.55
N VAL A 172 -13.66 14.14 -20.48
CA VAL A 172 -14.37 13.42 -21.53
C VAL A 172 -14.60 11.98 -21.10
N GLY A 173 -15.81 11.46 -21.32
CA GLY A 173 -16.18 10.08 -21.01
C GLY A 173 -16.59 9.84 -19.56
N GLU A 174 -16.85 8.58 -19.23
CA GLU A 174 -17.20 8.13 -17.89
C GLU A 174 -15.92 7.78 -17.12
N LEU A 175 -15.58 8.58 -16.11
CA LEU A 175 -14.31 8.49 -15.42
C LEU A 175 -14.40 7.61 -14.17
N PHE A 176 -13.50 6.64 -14.08
CA PHE A 176 -13.25 5.78 -12.93
C PHE A 176 -11.86 6.11 -12.36
N VAL A 177 -11.79 6.40 -11.06
CA VAL A 177 -10.55 6.78 -10.39
C VAL A 177 -10.20 5.74 -9.34
N PHE A 178 -9.10 5.04 -9.55
CA PHE A 178 -8.54 4.08 -8.60
C PHE A 178 -7.47 4.75 -7.76
N VAL A 179 -7.58 4.65 -6.44
CA VAL A 179 -6.63 5.25 -5.50
C VAL A 179 -6.01 4.17 -4.64
N ASP A 180 -4.71 3.94 -4.84
CA ASP A 180 -3.95 3.00 -4.02
C ASP A 180 -3.60 3.61 -2.65
N GLU A 181 -3.51 2.76 -1.62
CA GLU A 181 -3.25 3.14 -0.22
C GLU A 181 -4.15 4.29 0.25
N CYS A 182 -5.45 4.19 -0.07
CA CYS A 182 -6.45 5.26 0.15
C CYS A 182 -6.64 5.65 1.62
N HIS A 183 -6.05 4.92 2.58
CA HIS A 183 -6.07 5.23 4.01
C HIS A 183 -5.12 6.37 4.41
N ARG A 184 -4.19 6.79 3.57
CA ARG A 184 -3.24 7.84 3.91
C ARG A 184 -3.92 9.22 3.90
N THR A 185 -3.56 10.07 4.87
CA THR A 185 -4.13 11.44 5.04
C THR A 185 -4.03 12.30 3.78
N GLN A 186 -2.97 12.13 2.99
CA GLN A 186 -2.79 12.81 1.71
C GLN A 186 -3.83 12.36 0.67
N SER A 187 -4.24 11.09 0.70
CA SER A 187 -5.27 10.58 -0.20
C SER A 187 -6.62 11.26 0.01
N GLY A 188 -6.95 11.68 1.23
CA GLY A 188 -8.17 12.43 1.53
C GLY A 188 -8.19 13.85 0.97
N LYS A 189 -7.05 14.56 0.97
CA LYS A 189 -6.92 15.89 0.34
C LYS A 189 -7.01 15.77 -1.18
N LEU A 190 -6.26 14.84 -1.76
CA LEU A 190 -6.27 14.55 -3.19
C LEU A 190 -7.67 14.20 -3.68
N HIS A 191 -8.37 13.30 -2.97
CA HIS A 191 -9.73 12.91 -3.34
C HIS A 191 -10.69 14.10 -3.32
N ARG A 192 -10.65 14.95 -2.28
CA ARG A 192 -11.52 16.13 -2.22
C ARG A 192 -11.27 17.08 -3.39
N ALA A 193 -10.02 17.34 -3.72
CA ALA A 193 -9.66 18.14 -4.88
C ALA A 193 -10.12 17.50 -6.19
N MET A 194 -9.87 16.19 -6.36
CA MET A 194 -10.32 15.44 -7.54
C MET A 194 -11.85 15.40 -7.65
N LYS A 195 -12.56 15.22 -6.54
CA LYS A 195 -14.03 15.22 -6.53
C LYS A 195 -14.61 16.60 -6.86
N ALA A 196 -13.97 17.67 -6.43
CA ALA A 196 -14.39 19.03 -6.80
C ALA A 196 -14.23 19.28 -8.31
N VAL A 197 -13.14 18.78 -8.91
CA VAL A 197 -12.84 18.95 -10.33
C VAL A 197 -13.56 17.91 -11.20
N MET A 198 -13.82 16.72 -10.66
CA MET A 198 -14.44 15.57 -11.36
C MET A 198 -15.64 15.02 -10.57
N PRO A 199 -16.71 15.80 -10.41
CA PRO A 199 -17.84 15.44 -9.51
C PRO A 199 -18.57 14.17 -9.93
N ASN A 200 -18.54 13.83 -11.22
CA ASN A 200 -19.20 12.65 -11.77
C ASN A 200 -18.33 11.39 -11.82
N ALA A 201 -17.07 11.49 -11.39
CA ALA A 201 -16.16 10.34 -11.37
C ALA A 201 -16.54 9.33 -10.28
N ILE A 202 -16.38 8.04 -10.59
CA ILE A 202 -16.56 6.94 -9.64
C ILE A 202 -15.20 6.63 -9.02
N PHE A 203 -15.08 6.81 -7.70
CA PHE A 203 -13.84 6.59 -6.96
C PHE A 203 -13.83 5.23 -6.29
N ILE A 204 -12.77 4.46 -6.52
CA ILE A 204 -12.55 3.16 -5.89
C ILE A 204 -11.21 3.21 -5.14
N GLY A 205 -11.28 3.14 -3.82
CA GLY A 205 -10.11 3.10 -2.95
C GLY A 205 -9.60 1.68 -2.74
N PHE A 206 -8.29 1.50 -2.76
CA PHE A 206 -7.63 0.24 -2.42
C PHE A 206 -6.76 0.43 -1.19
N THR A 207 -6.82 -0.50 -0.25
CA THR A 207 -5.99 -0.44 0.96
C THR A 207 -5.61 -1.83 1.45
N GLY A 208 -4.40 -1.96 2.02
CA GLY A 208 -3.92 -3.18 2.67
C GLY A 208 -4.11 -3.18 4.18
N THR A 209 -4.39 -2.03 4.77
CA THR A 209 -4.47 -1.86 6.21
C THR A 209 -5.87 -1.46 6.66
N PRO A 210 -6.32 -1.91 7.85
CA PRO A 210 -7.59 -1.46 8.39
C PRO A 210 -7.55 0.05 8.65
N LEU A 211 -8.64 0.72 8.33
CA LEU A 211 -8.79 2.14 8.62
C LEU A 211 -8.94 2.33 10.14
N LEU A 212 -8.01 3.06 10.74
CA LEU A 212 -8.08 3.45 12.16
C LEU A 212 -9.23 4.45 12.36
N LYS A 213 -9.70 4.61 13.62
CA LYS A 213 -10.92 5.39 13.92
C LYS A 213 -10.97 6.79 13.31
N LYS A 214 -9.85 7.53 13.31
CA LYS A 214 -9.75 8.87 12.71
C LYS A 214 -9.72 8.84 11.17
N ASP A 215 -9.00 7.88 10.60
CA ASP A 215 -8.86 7.75 9.15
C ASP A 215 -10.07 7.07 8.53
N LYS A 216 -10.79 6.24 9.32
CA LYS A 216 -11.98 5.52 8.90
C LYS A 216 -13.12 6.46 8.50
N GLN A 217 -13.42 7.43 9.34
CA GLN A 217 -14.50 8.38 9.06
C GLN A 217 -14.18 9.18 7.79
N THR A 218 -12.98 9.71 7.68
CA THR A 218 -12.54 10.49 6.50
C THR A 218 -12.57 9.65 5.21
N SER A 219 -12.08 8.42 5.25
CA SER A 219 -12.03 7.58 4.04
C SER A 219 -13.40 7.06 3.62
N LEU A 220 -14.28 6.73 4.58
CA LEU A 220 -15.65 6.33 4.27
C LEU A 220 -16.50 7.50 3.74
N GLU A 221 -16.31 8.71 4.26
CA GLU A 221 -16.95 9.93 3.73
C GLU A 221 -16.49 10.24 2.30
N VAL A 222 -15.25 9.90 2.01
CA VAL A 222 -14.57 10.19 0.75
C VAL A 222 -14.92 9.18 -0.34
N PHE A 223 -14.77 7.89 -0.06
CA PHE A 223 -14.93 6.83 -1.05
C PHE A 223 -16.28 6.11 -0.97
N GLY A 224 -16.98 6.20 0.15
CA GLY A 224 -18.16 5.40 0.44
C GLY A 224 -17.87 4.16 1.29
N GLY A 225 -18.79 3.21 1.33
CA GLY A 225 -18.65 1.99 2.10
C GLY A 225 -17.60 1.01 1.57
N TYR A 226 -17.39 -0.08 2.32
CA TYR A 226 -16.58 -1.17 1.81
C TYR A 226 -17.32 -1.93 0.70
N ILE A 227 -16.65 -2.08 -0.43
CA ILE A 227 -17.08 -2.95 -1.54
C ILE A 227 -16.83 -4.40 -1.19
N HIS A 228 -15.61 -4.68 -0.73
CA HIS A 228 -15.18 -6.03 -0.34
C HIS A 228 -14.05 -5.95 0.69
N THR A 229 -14.03 -6.91 1.60
CA THR A 229 -12.99 -7.04 2.62
C THR A 229 -12.34 -8.41 2.57
N TYR A 230 -11.01 -8.43 2.71
CA TYR A 230 -10.23 -9.64 2.88
C TYR A 230 -9.15 -9.36 3.92
N LYS A 231 -9.42 -9.78 5.15
CA LYS A 231 -8.63 -9.42 6.33
C LYS A 231 -7.37 -10.27 6.43
N PHE A 232 -6.44 -9.85 7.27
CA PHE A 232 -5.20 -10.56 7.55
C PHE A 232 -5.45 -11.99 8.04
N SER A 233 -6.38 -12.19 8.98
CA SER A 233 -6.72 -13.52 9.50
C SER A 233 -7.25 -14.48 8.44
N GLU A 234 -8.11 -13.97 7.54
CA GLU A 234 -8.64 -14.77 6.42
C GLU A 234 -7.52 -15.16 5.43
N ALA A 235 -6.59 -14.23 5.19
CA ALA A 235 -5.47 -14.47 4.28
C ALA A 235 -4.44 -15.47 4.85
N VAL A 236 -4.25 -15.49 6.16
CA VAL A 236 -3.43 -16.52 6.86
C VAL A 236 -4.12 -17.88 6.80
N GLU A 237 -5.42 -17.93 7.10
CA GLU A 237 -6.22 -19.16 7.03
C GLU A 237 -6.23 -19.77 5.62
N ASP A 238 -6.27 -18.93 4.59
CA ASP A 238 -6.21 -19.34 3.19
C ASP A 238 -4.79 -19.62 2.69
N GLU A 239 -3.77 -19.50 3.55
CA GLU A 239 -2.35 -19.68 3.22
C GLU A 239 -1.87 -18.75 2.07
N VAL A 240 -2.52 -17.60 1.94
CA VAL A 240 -2.15 -16.55 0.96
C VAL A 240 -0.97 -15.74 1.46
N ILE A 241 -0.93 -15.52 2.77
CA ILE A 241 0.16 -14.86 3.49
C ILE A 241 0.58 -15.70 4.69
N LEU A 242 1.78 -15.49 5.16
CA LEU A 242 2.27 -16.12 6.38
C LEU A 242 1.73 -15.41 7.60
N ASP A 243 1.54 -16.17 8.68
CA ASP A 243 1.21 -15.59 9.98
C ASP A 243 2.34 -14.74 10.54
N LEU A 244 1.99 -13.75 11.34
CA LEU A 244 2.93 -12.84 11.97
C LEU A 244 3.25 -13.32 13.39
N ILE A 245 4.50 -13.70 13.61
CA ILE A 245 5.00 -14.02 14.93
C ILE A 245 5.71 -12.77 15.47
N TYR A 246 5.21 -12.23 16.59
CA TYR A 246 5.81 -11.09 17.27
C TYR A 246 6.64 -11.57 18.46
N GLU A 247 7.91 -11.15 18.49
CA GLU A 247 8.84 -11.41 19.59
C GLU A 247 9.39 -10.08 20.09
N ALA A 248 9.03 -9.71 21.33
CA ALA A 248 9.59 -8.55 22.01
C ALA A 248 10.86 -8.96 22.74
N ARG A 249 11.93 -8.19 22.59
CA ARG A 249 13.21 -8.41 23.26
C ARG A 249 13.66 -7.16 23.99
N ASP A 250 13.94 -7.32 25.28
CA ASP A 250 14.56 -6.28 26.07
C ASP A 250 16.08 -6.32 25.91
N ILE A 251 16.66 -5.18 25.62
CA ILE A 251 18.11 -5.02 25.57
C ILE A 251 18.56 -4.21 26.76
N ASP A 252 19.22 -4.88 27.68
CA ASP A 252 19.75 -4.29 28.88
C ASP A 252 20.74 -3.15 28.56
N GLN A 253 20.40 -1.95 28.97
CA GLN A 253 21.24 -0.78 28.84
C GLN A 253 21.71 -0.32 30.21
N ARG A 254 22.91 -0.74 30.60
CA ARG A 254 23.56 -0.21 31.81
C ARG A 254 24.56 0.86 31.40
N LEU A 255 24.41 2.06 31.90
CA LEU A 255 25.48 3.04 31.90
C LEU A 255 26.63 2.46 32.72
N SER A 256 27.80 2.27 32.09
CA SER A 256 28.98 1.70 32.74
C SER A 256 29.51 2.60 33.86
N SER A 257 29.20 3.87 33.91
CA SER A 257 29.46 4.81 34.99
C SER A 257 28.67 6.11 34.74
N VAL A 258 27.66 6.34 35.59
CA VAL A 258 26.86 7.59 35.61
C VAL A 258 27.80 8.77 35.95
N ASP A 259 28.65 8.58 36.96
CA ASP A 259 29.58 9.63 37.47
C ASP A 259 30.54 10.12 36.37
N LYS A 260 31.05 9.24 35.52
CA LYS A 260 31.94 9.63 34.41
C LYS A 260 31.19 10.40 33.31
N VAL A 261 29.94 10.07 33.07
CA VAL A 261 29.11 10.81 32.07
C VAL A 261 28.80 12.21 32.58
N ASP A 262 28.46 12.33 33.88
CA ASP A 262 28.20 13.63 34.52
C ASP A 262 29.46 14.49 34.58
N GLN A 263 30.60 13.94 35.01
CA GLN A 263 31.89 14.64 34.98
C GLN A 263 32.29 15.09 33.59
N TRP A 264 32.10 14.25 32.56
CA TRP A 264 32.37 14.60 31.20
C TRP A 264 31.45 15.72 30.72
N PHE A 265 30.16 15.64 31.04
CA PHE A 265 29.18 16.67 30.66
C PHE A 265 29.53 18.01 31.32
N GLU A 266 29.84 18.02 32.61
CA GLU A 266 30.27 19.23 33.34
C GLU A 266 31.55 19.82 32.75
N ALA A 267 32.53 19.00 32.42
CA ALA A 267 33.78 19.44 31.82
C ALA A 267 33.55 20.09 30.44
N GLN A 268 32.66 19.50 29.61
CA GLN A 268 32.37 20.02 28.26
C GLN A 268 31.46 21.25 28.28
N THR A 269 30.69 21.47 29.35
CA THR A 269 29.69 22.57 29.45
C THR A 269 30.12 23.69 30.37
N ARG A 270 31.38 23.71 30.84
CA ARG A 270 31.89 24.73 31.80
C ARG A 270 31.68 26.17 31.36
N THR A 271 31.68 26.42 30.04
CA THR A 271 31.53 27.78 29.45
C THR A 271 30.09 28.17 29.23
N LEU A 272 29.12 27.27 29.44
CA LEU A 272 27.71 27.47 29.19
C LEU A 272 26.98 27.94 30.46
N ASN A 273 25.96 28.79 30.31
CA ASN A 273 25.08 29.13 31.42
C ASN A 273 24.08 27.98 31.71
N ASP A 274 23.39 28.07 32.85
CA ASP A 274 22.49 27.00 33.32
C ASP A 274 21.35 26.72 32.33
N TRP A 275 20.79 27.76 31.70
CA TRP A 275 19.75 27.60 30.69
C TRP A 275 20.26 26.85 29.46
N GLN A 276 21.45 27.19 28.97
CA GLN A 276 22.10 26.50 27.84
C GLN A 276 22.45 25.04 28.19
N ARG A 277 22.84 24.78 29.42
CA ARG A 277 23.10 23.40 29.91
C ARG A 277 21.82 22.58 29.93
N ASP A 278 20.71 23.16 30.41
CA ASP A 278 19.41 22.47 30.44
C ASP A 278 18.86 22.21 29.04
N GLU A 279 19.01 23.15 28.12
CA GLU A 279 18.67 22.94 26.72
C GLU A 279 19.52 21.81 26.07
N LEU A 280 20.82 21.77 26.41
CA LEU A 280 21.71 20.71 25.93
C LEU A 280 21.35 19.35 26.52
N LYS A 281 21.01 19.29 27.83
CA LYS A 281 20.52 18.07 28.49
C LYS A 281 19.23 17.57 27.83
N LYS A 282 18.27 18.45 27.55
CA LYS A 282 17.05 18.10 26.83
C LYS A 282 17.34 17.56 25.43
N LYS A 283 18.27 18.15 24.71
CA LYS A 283 18.67 17.70 23.35
C LYS A 283 19.45 16.38 23.36
N TRP A 284 20.29 16.14 24.39
CA TRP A 284 21.14 14.94 24.45
C TRP A 284 20.48 13.79 25.21
N GLY A 285 19.60 14.06 26.14
CA GLY A 285 18.86 13.07 26.92
C GLY A 285 17.63 12.51 26.21
N THR A 286 17.49 12.72 24.89
CA THR A 286 16.34 12.16 24.18
C THR A 286 16.44 10.64 24.08
N MET A 287 15.31 9.95 24.24
CA MET A 287 15.20 8.50 24.13
C MET A 287 15.86 7.99 22.83
N GLN A 288 15.75 8.73 21.74
CA GLN A 288 16.35 8.40 20.46
C GLN A 288 17.90 8.29 20.53
N LYS A 289 18.57 9.15 21.28
CA LYS A 289 20.04 9.10 21.43
C LYS A 289 20.49 7.97 22.35
N VAL A 290 19.71 7.65 23.35
CA VAL A 290 19.92 6.49 24.20
C VAL A 290 19.78 5.21 23.38
N LEU A 291 18.77 5.13 22.54
CA LEU A 291 18.52 3.99 21.64
C LEU A 291 19.61 3.84 20.57
N SER A 292 20.25 4.92 20.13
CA SER A 292 21.32 4.93 19.11
C SER A 292 22.74 4.80 19.69
N SER A 293 22.88 4.44 20.96
CA SER A 293 24.20 4.20 21.57
C SER A 293 24.91 3.00 20.94
N ARG A 294 26.22 3.13 20.71
CA ARG A 294 27.03 2.07 20.06
C ARG A 294 26.94 0.72 20.79
N SER A 295 26.94 0.76 22.13
CA SER A 295 26.83 -0.46 22.95
C SER A 295 25.52 -1.19 22.72
N ARG A 296 24.40 -0.46 22.70
CA ARG A 296 23.07 -1.04 22.43
C ARG A 296 22.97 -1.59 21.01
N MET A 297 23.40 -0.81 20.03
CA MET A 297 23.38 -1.23 18.64
C MET A 297 24.24 -2.48 18.41
N GLY A 298 25.40 -2.58 19.04
CA GLY A 298 26.24 -3.79 18.98
C GLY A 298 25.53 -5.02 19.58
N ARG A 299 24.79 -4.87 20.69
CA ARG A 299 23.99 -5.98 21.26
C ARG A 299 22.84 -6.38 20.33
N VAL A 300 22.15 -5.42 19.73
CA VAL A 300 21.10 -5.70 18.72
C VAL A 300 21.68 -6.50 17.57
N VAL A 301 22.83 -6.10 17.03
CA VAL A 301 23.50 -6.82 15.93
C VAL A 301 23.87 -8.23 16.36
N SER A 302 24.49 -8.40 17.53
CA SER A 302 24.86 -9.73 18.06
C SER A 302 23.64 -10.64 18.21
N ASP A 303 22.52 -10.12 18.70
CA ASP A 303 21.27 -10.85 18.85
C ASP A 303 20.68 -11.27 17.50
N ILE A 304 20.68 -10.38 16.50
CA ILE A 304 20.24 -10.69 15.15
C ILE A 304 21.14 -11.76 14.49
N VAL A 305 22.46 -11.62 14.61
CA VAL A 305 23.42 -12.62 14.08
C VAL A 305 23.21 -13.99 14.73
N LEU A 306 22.94 -14.02 16.03
CA LEU A 306 22.61 -15.27 16.75
C LEU A 306 21.32 -15.88 16.21
N ASP A 307 20.30 -15.09 15.91
CA ASP A 307 19.06 -15.57 15.31
C ASP A 307 19.30 -16.19 13.93
N PHE A 308 20.15 -15.58 13.10
CA PHE A 308 20.53 -16.15 11.80
C PHE A 308 21.18 -17.52 11.92
N SER A 309 21.92 -17.80 13.01
CA SER A 309 22.54 -19.10 13.23
C SER A 309 21.57 -20.17 13.79
N ARG A 310 20.52 -19.73 14.49
CA ARG A 310 19.64 -20.64 15.23
C ARG A 310 18.28 -20.89 14.59
N LYS A 311 17.69 -19.88 13.97
CA LYS A 311 16.36 -19.99 13.36
C LYS A 311 16.46 -20.65 11.99
N LEU A 312 15.86 -21.83 11.83
CA LEU A 312 15.90 -22.63 10.58
C LEU A 312 15.58 -21.82 9.34
N ARG A 313 14.64 -20.88 9.42
CA ARG A 313 14.27 -20.03 8.29
C ARG A 313 15.42 -19.12 7.84
N LEU A 314 16.25 -18.64 8.75
CA LEU A 314 17.37 -17.76 8.47
C LEU A 314 18.65 -18.57 8.16
N SER A 315 18.92 -19.63 8.92
CA SER A 315 20.10 -20.49 8.73
C SER A 315 20.07 -21.36 7.46
N SER A 316 18.90 -21.52 6.85
CA SER A 316 18.73 -22.29 5.59
C SER A 316 19.05 -21.49 4.32
N GLU A 317 19.55 -20.27 4.42
CA GLU A 317 19.82 -19.33 3.30
C GLU A 317 18.57 -18.95 2.46
N ARG A 318 17.38 -19.36 2.90
CA ARG A 318 16.09 -19.09 2.23
C ARG A 318 15.34 -17.91 2.85
N GLY A 319 15.78 -17.42 3.99
CA GLY A 319 15.18 -16.30 4.72
C GLY A 319 15.88 -14.99 4.46
N ASN A 320 15.10 -13.91 4.37
CA ASN A 320 15.60 -12.55 4.35
C ASN A 320 15.22 -11.86 5.67
N ALA A 321 16.05 -10.90 6.09
CA ALA A 321 15.76 -10.03 7.22
C ALA A 321 15.80 -8.56 6.79
N ILE A 322 14.93 -7.75 7.39
CA ILE A 322 14.88 -6.32 7.19
C ILE A 322 15.08 -5.66 8.55
N LEU A 323 16.19 -4.94 8.68
CA LEU A 323 16.42 -4.10 9.86
C LEU A 323 15.86 -2.71 9.62
N VAL A 324 14.91 -2.31 10.46
CA VAL A 324 14.34 -0.97 10.42
C VAL A 324 14.93 -0.13 11.54
N ALA A 325 15.71 0.88 11.17
CA ALA A 325 16.30 1.84 12.11
C ALA A 325 15.40 3.07 12.28
N SER A 326 15.56 3.82 13.38
CA SER A 326 14.78 5.03 13.65
C SER A 326 15.20 6.23 12.76
N SER A 327 16.39 6.16 12.17
CA SER A 327 16.91 7.20 11.27
C SER A 327 17.90 6.62 10.25
N ILE A 328 18.15 7.36 9.17
CA ILE A 328 19.17 7.02 8.17
C ILE A 328 20.55 6.90 8.81
N TYR A 329 20.86 7.79 9.77
CA TYR A 329 22.14 7.75 10.50
C TYR A 329 22.33 6.45 11.28
N GLU A 330 21.29 5.98 11.97
CA GLU A 330 21.32 4.68 12.65
C GLU A 330 21.42 3.51 11.68
N ALA A 331 20.73 3.56 10.56
CA ALA A 331 20.82 2.54 9.52
C ALA A 331 22.27 2.40 9.00
N CYS A 332 22.94 3.53 8.74
CA CYS A 332 24.37 3.53 8.36
C CYS A 332 25.28 2.96 9.46
N LYS A 333 25.00 3.27 10.73
CA LYS A 333 25.75 2.68 11.84
C LYS A 333 25.54 1.16 11.96
N TYR A 334 24.31 0.70 11.81
CA TYR A 334 24.02 -0.74 11.79
C TYR A 334 24.77 -1.44 10.65
N PHE A 335 24.77 -0.86 9.46
CA PHE A 335 25.50 -1.40 8.31
C PHE A 335 26.99 -1.61 8.62
N VAL A 336 27.62 -0.70 9.36
CA VAL A 336 29.04 -0.82 9.74
C VAL A 336 29.25 -1.86 10.84
N LEU A 337 28.22 -2.14 11.67
CA LEU A 337 28.30 -3.11 12.76
C LEU A 337 28.07 -4.56 12.31
N PHE A 338 27.35 -4.78 11.18
CA PHE A 338 27.20 -6.08 10.51
C PHE A 338 28.41 -6.44 9.67
#